data_d83aad48e0ec686516ed0fdb81a7903d
#
_entry.id   d83aad48e0ec686516ed0fdb81a7903d
#
_cell.length_a   1.000
_cell.length_b   1.000
_cell.length_c   1.000
_cell.angle_alpha   90.00
_cell.angle_beta   90.00
_cell.angle_gamma   90.00
#
_symmetry.space_group_name_H-M   'P 1'
#
loop_
_entity.id
_entity.type
_entity.pdbx_description
1 polymer ?
#
loop_
_entity_poly.entity_id
_entity_poly.type
_entity_poly.pdbx_seq_one_letter_code
_entity_poly.pdbx_strand_id
1 'polypeptide(L)'
;RNSIKILSSLAVAGVLLTACSKTPSTEQASNAQEDHSLEQVKKNGVLRVAVFADDPPFGYVDSAGNNQGFDVALAKRVTKDLLGDEKKVEFIVTEASNRVEFLKSNRADVVFATFTVTPERKEVVDFAEPYLKGAFGIVSPKARPITDIAQLEGKTLIVNKGTSSDTYFTKHYPKVNLLKFERNSDAFKALTDGRGDAISQDSTYALAWAAKNPSYVAGIQSIGDQEFIAPAVKKGNTQLLNWLNTEIKQLRTSGEIKKIYDETLKPIYGDSVNPNVFLDVGQ
;
A
#
# COMPACT_ATOMS: atom_id res chain seq x y z
N ARG A 1 -51.25 -15.07 60.06
CA ARG A 1 -51.69 -16.34 60.72
C ARG A 1 -50.61 -17.39 60.46
N ASN A 2 -49.92 -17.65 61.54
CA ASN A 2 -49.31 -18.87 62.05
C ASN A 2 -48.14 -19.46 61.29
N SER A 3 -46.95 -19.32 61.83
CA SER A 3 -46.42 -20.09 63.02
C SER A 3 -45.88 -21.45 62.52
N ILE A 4 -44.74 -21.98 62.83
CA ILE A 4 -43.96 -22.16 64.04
C ILE A 4 -42.72 -23.01 63.65
N LYS A 5 -41.52 -22.62 64.09
CA LYS A 5 -40.51 -23.36 64.86
C LYS A 5 -40.22 -24.82 64.44
N ILE A 6 -38.97 -25.30 64.48
CA ILE A 6 -38.11 -25.59 65.65
C ILE A 6 -36.76 -26.13 65.12
N LEU A 7 -35.65 -25.59 65.62
CA LEU A 7 -34.41 -26.14 66.14
C LEU A 7 -34.13 -27.65 65.96
N SER A 8 -32.92 -27.98 65.64
CA SER A 8 -32.00 -28.65 66.55
C SER A 8 -30.56 -28.79 65.96
N SER A 9 -29.67 -28.47 66.82
CA SER A 9 -28.20 -28.62 66.78
C SER A 9 -27.79 -30.09 66.66
N LEU A 10 -26.62 -30.37 66.14
CA LEU A 10 -25.47 -31.03 66.80
C LEU A 10 -24.21 -30.95 66.01
N ALA A 11 -23.15 -30.60 66.68
CA ALA A 11 -21.78 -30.59 66.28
C ALA A 11 -21.20 -31.98 66.30
N VAL A 12 -20.24 -32.31 65.40
CA VAL A 12 -19.10 -33.16 65.70
C VAL A 12 -17.91 -32.83 64.73
N ALA A 13 -16.83 -32.76 65.41
CA ALA A 13 -15.43 -32.54 65.09
C ALA A 13 -14.81 -33.17 63.83
N GLY A 14 -14.00 -32.40 63.21
CA GLY A 14 -12.56 -32.56 62.92
C GLY A 14 -12.07 -33.73 62.07
N VAL A 15 -11.47 -33.36 60.95
CA VAL A 15 -10.19 -33.92 60.53
C VAL A 15 -9.54 -32.93 59.56
N LEU A 16 -8.37 -32.42 59.92
CA LEU A 16 -7.45 -31.69 59.05
C LEU A 16 -6.81 -32.69 58.06
N LEU A 17 -7.10 -32.52 56.77
CA LEU A 17 -6.31 -33.07 55.69
C LEU A 17 -5.84 -31.95 54.80
N THR A 18 -4.61 -31.56 54.99
CA THR A 18 -3.83 -30.72 54.06
C THR A 18 -3.68 -31.46 52.72
N ALA A 19 -4.54 -31.12 51.77
CA ALA A 19 -4.34 -31.48 50.38
C ALA A 19 -3.77 -30.25 49.64
N CYS A 20 -2.51 -30.29 49.31
CA CYS A 20 -1.90 -29.38 48.30
C CYS A 20 -2.59 -29.61 46.97
N SER A 21 -3.61 -28.83 46.67
CA SER A 21 -4.14 -28.71 45.33
C SER A 21 -3.22 -27.78 44.53
N LYS A 22 -2.39 -28.36 43.68
CA LYS A 22 -1.79 -27.67 42.52
C LYS A 22 -2.96 -27.14 41.69
N THR A 23 -3.08 -25.84 41.67
CA THR A 23 -3.92 -25.16 40.70
C THR A 23 -3.34 -25.47 39.32
N PRO A 24 -4.09 -26.04 38.38
CA PRO A 24 -3.62 -26.05 36.99
C PRO A 24 -3.63 -24.60 36.53
N SER A 25 -2.44 -24.07 36.28
CA SER A 25 -2.31 -22.88 35.46
C SER A 25 -2.96 -23.18 34.12
N THR A 26 -4.12 -22.59 33.91
CA THR A 26 -4.73 -22.52 32.58
C THR A 26 -3.80 -21.68 31.74
N GLU A 27 -2.87 -22.34 31.03
CA GLU A 27 -2.25 -21.74 29.86
C GLU A 27 -3.43 -21.32 28.96
N GLN A 28 -3.67 -20.02 28.93
CA GLN A 28 -4.41 -19.43 27.83
C GLN A 28 -3.61 -19.76 26.58
N ALA A 29 -3.98 -20.86 25.93
CA ALA A 29 -3.62 -21.08 24.55
C ALA A 29 -4.16 -19.85 23.81
N SER A 30 -3.24 -18.94 23.44
CA SER A 30 -3.52 -17.91 22.48
C SER A 30 -3.99 -18.67 21.23
N ASN A 31 -5.27 -18.61 20.90
CA ASN A 31 -5.79 -18.98 19.61
C ASN A 31 -5.19 -17.97 18.60
N ALA A 32 -3.93 -18.11 18.30
CA ALA A 32 -3.36 -17.55 17.08
C ALA A 32 -4.13 -18.25 15.95
N GLN A 33 -5.03 -17.53 15.32
CA GLN A 33 -5.77 -18.01 14.19
C GLN A 33 -4.75 -18.45 13.15
N GLU A 34 -4.77 -19.73 12.82
CA GLU A 34 -3.82 -20.33 11.88
C GLU A 34 -3.89 -19.59 10.55
N ASP A 35 -2.73 -19.17 10.04
CA ASP A 35 -2.66 -18.41 8.79
C ASP A 35 -2.79 -19.36 7.60
N HIS A 36 -3.90 -19.26 6.87
CA HIS A 36 -4.20 -20.02 5.65
C HIS A 36 -4.27 -19.10 4.42
N SER A 37 -3.68 -17.92 4.48
CA SER A 37 -3.83 -16.89 3.44
C SER A 37 -3.42 -17.36 2.05
N LEU A 38 -2.29 -18.06 1.91
CA LEU A 38 -1.81 -18.62 0.65
C LEU A 38 -2.68 -19.78 0.16
N GLU A 39 -3.04 -20.69 1.06
CA GLU A 39 -3.90 -21.84 0.74
C GLU A 39 -5.28 -21.38 0.29
N GLN A 40 -5.81 -20.33 0.90
CA GLN A 40 -7.12 -19.78 0.53
C GLN A 40 -7.11 -19.20 -0.89
N VAL A 41 -6.07 -18.47 -1.28
CA VAL A 41 -5.89 -17.96 -2.66
C VAL A 41 -5.82 -19.13 -3.64
N LYS A 42 -5.00 -20.14 -3.36
CA LYS A 42 -4.88 -21.33 -4.22
C LYS A 42 -6.18 -22.12 -4.34
N LYS A 43 -6.93 -22.26 -3.23
CA LYS A 43 -8.22 -22.93 -3.20
C LYS A 43 -9.27 -22.17 -4.00
N ASN A 44 -9.29 -20.85 -3.90
CA ASN A 44 -10.21 -19.99 -4.65
C ASN A 44 -9.85 -19.95 -6.14
N GLY A 45 -8.61 -20.24 -6.50
CA GLY A 45 -8.12 -20.23 -7.88
C GLY A 45 -8.09 -18.82 -8.51
N VAL A 46 -8.11 -17.77 -7.69
CA VAL A 46 -8.05 -16.37 -8.12
C VAL A 46 -7.25 -15.55 -7.11
N LEU A 47 -6.42 -14.63 -7.60
CA LEU A 47 -5.73 -13.62 -6.79
C LEU A 47 -6.43 -12.27 -6.97
N ARG A 48 -6.99 -11.72 -5.88
CA ARG A 48 -7.66 -10.42 -5.89
C ARG A 48 -6.65 -9.33 -5.59
N VAL A 49 -6.43 -8.46 -6.58
CA VAL A 49 -5.37 -7.45 -6.54
C VAL A 49 -5.98 -6.06 -6.58
N ALA A 50 -5.76 -5.26 -5.54
CA ALA A 50 -6.12 -3.86 -5.55
C ALA A 50 -5.09 -3.05 -6.36
N VAL A 51 -5.58 -2.31 -7.36
CA VAL A 51 -4.79 -1.48 -8.28
C VAL A 51 -5.42 -0.10 -8.45
N PHE A 52 -4.63 0.88 -8.85
CA PHE A 52 -5.17 2.14 -9.35
C PHE A 52 -5.76 1.98 -10.75
N ALA A 53 -6.74 2.81 -11.07
CA ALA A 53 -7.32 2.91 -12.41
C ALA A 53 -6.96 4.22 -13.14
N ASP A 54 -6.27 5.16 -12.47
CA ASP A 54 -6.00 6.51 -12.92
C ASP A 54 -4.60 7.03 -12.54
N ASP A 55 -3.64 6.11 -12.41
CA ASP A 55 -2.23 6.38 -12.10
C ASP A 55 -1.31 5.86 -13.24
N PRO A 56 -1.44 6.38 -14.48
CA PRO A 56 -0.57 5.96 -15.58
C PRO A 56 0.86 6.50 -15.37
N PRO A 57 1.90 5.69 -15.60
CA PRO A 57 1.92 4.38 -16.27
C PRO A 57 1.92 3.17 -15.33
N PHE A 58 1.56 3.32 -14.05
CA PHE A 58 1.64 2.26 -13.05
C PHE A 58 0.36 1.40 -12.99
N GLY A 59 -0.80 2.02 -12.75
CA GLY A 59 -2.09 1.36 -12.76
C GLY A 59 -3.15 2.27 -13.39
N TYR A 60 -3.69 1.89 -14.54
CA TYR A 60 -4.72 2.65 -15.22
C TYR A 60 -5.62 1.77 -16.07
N VAL A 61 -6.77 2.30 -16.45
CA VAL A 61 -7.69 1.64 -17.38
C VAL A 61 -7.57 2.31 -18.75
N ASP A 62 -7.34 1.48 -19.78
CA ASP A 62 -7.25 1.98 -21.14
C ASP A 62 -8.64 2.28 -21.73
N SER A 63 -8.68 2.82 -22.96
CA SER A 63 -9.94 3.17 -23.66
C SER A 63 -10.84 1.97 -23.95
N ALA A 64 -10.30 0.76 -23.93
CA ALA A 64 -11.03 -0.49 -24.10
C ALA A 64 -11.54 -1.08 -22.78
N GLY A 65 -11.23 -0.44 -21.64
CA GLY A 65 -11.64 -0.89 -20.31
C GLY A 65 -10.69 -1.90 -19.66
N ASN A 66 -9.48 -2.10 -20.22
CA ASN A 66 -8.50 -3.05 -19.67
C ASN A 66 -7.58 -2.39 -18.68
N ASN A 67 -7.28 -3.09 -17.59
CA ASN A 67 -6.24 -2.67 -16.66
C ASN A 67 -4.86 -2.80 -17.30
N GLN A 68 -4.06 -1.75 -17.21
CA GLN A 68 -2.74 -1.60 -17.81
C GLN A 68 -1.76 -0.95 -16.82
N GLY A 69 -0.48 -1.04 -17.12
CA GLY A 69 0.60 -0.37 -16.41
C GLY A 69 1.54 -1.33 -15.69
N PHE A 70 2.57 -0.76 -15.07
CA PHE A 70 3.64 -1.51 -14.42
C PHE A 70 3.13 -2.41 -13.29
N ASP A 71 2.35 -1.85 -12.37
CA ASP A 71 1.78 -2.60 -11.23
C ASP A 71 0.85 -3.73 -11.70
N VAL A 72 0.06 -3.44 -12.72
CA VAL A 72 -0.85 -4.42 -13.35
C VAL A 72 -0.07 -5.55 -14.01
N ALA A 73 0.98 -5.23 -14.76
CA ALA A 73 1.82 -6.24 -15.42
C ALA A 73 2.55 -7.12 -14.41
N LEU A 74 3.08 -6.52 -13.33
CA LEU A 74 3.72 -7.25 -12.24
C LEU A 74 2.72 -8.16 -11.52
N ALA A 75 1.51 -7.67 -11.23
CA ALA A 75 0.45 -8.48 -10.61
C ALA A 75 0.01 -9.66 -11.48
N LYS A 76 -0.10 -9.48 -12.81
CA LYS A 76 -0.36 -10.57 -13.76
C LYS A 76 0.75 -11.62 -13.73
N ARG A 77 2.01 -11.19 -13.70
CA ARG A 77 3.14 -12.12 -13.61
C ARG A 77 3.13 -12.91 -12.31
N VAL A 78 2.95 -12.25 -11.18
CA VAL A 78 2.81 -12.87 -9.86
C VAL A 78 1.67 -13.89 -9.86
N THR A 79 0.51 -13.53 -10.43
CA THR A 79 -0.64 -14.43 -10.53
C THR A 79 -0.34 -15.66 -11.37
N LYS A 80 0.34 -15.48 -12.50
CA LYS A 80 0.76 -16.58 -13.39
C LYS A 80 1.65 -17.57 -12.65
N ASP A 81 2.62 -17.09 -11.89
CA ASP A 81 3.57 -17.93 -11.17
C ASP A 81 2.90 -18.62 -9.96
N LEU A 82 1.92 -17.96 -9.31
CA LEU A 82 1.17 -18.55 -8.19
C LEU A 82 0.12 -19.58 -8.63
N LEU A 83 -0.65 -19.27 -9.67
CA LEU A 83 -1.87 -20.00 -10.05
C LEU A 83 -1.81 -20.65 -11.44
N GLY A 84 -0.67 -20.51 -12.15
CA GLY A 84 -0.44 -21.11 -13.46
C GLY A 84 -1.01 -20.35 -14.66
N ASP A 85 -1.82 -19.31 -14.45
CA ASP A 85 -2.43 -18.50 -15.50
C ASP A 85 -2.60 -17.05 -15.03
N GLU A 86 -2.11 -16.09 -15.81
CA GLU A 86 -2.26 -14.66 -15.51
C GLU A 86 -3.71 -14.16 -15.50
N LYS A 87 -4.62 -14.87 -16.19
CA LYS A 87 -6.05 -14.56 -16.23
C LYS A 87 -6.77 -14.86 -14.92
N LYS A 88 -6.12 -15.56 -14.01
CA LYS A 88 -6.66 -15.85 -12.67
C LYS A 88 -6.46 -14.66 -11.70
N VAL A 89 -6.14 -13.47 -12.20
CA VAL A 89 -6.15 -12.22 -11.45
C VAL A 89 -7.53 -11.56 -11.53
N GLU A 90 -8.01 -11.07 -10.41
CA GLU A 90 -9.16 -10.18 -10.32
C GLU A 90 -8.67 -8.80 -9.86
N PHE A 91 -8.75 -7.82 -10.74
CA PHE A 91 -8.37 -6.44 -10.39
C PHE A 91 -9.52 -5.71 -9.70
N ILE A 92 -9.21 -5.12 -8.55
CA ILE A 92 -10.14 -4.34 -7.74
C ILE A 92 -9.60 -2.90 -7.71
N VAL A 93 -10.37 -1.98 -8.28
CA VAL A 93 -9.99 -0.57 -8.32
C VAL A 93 -10.03 0.02 -6.92
N THR A 94 -8.96 0.72 -6.55
CA THR A 94 -8.83 1.41 -5.26
C THR A 94 -8.34 2.84 -5.44
N GLU A 95 -8.64 3.70 -4.49
CA GLU A 95 -7.95 4.96 -4.24
C GLU A 95 -6.90 4.76 -3.13
N ALA A 96 -5.97 5.74 -3.02
CA ALA A 96 -4.87 5.64 -2.05
C ALA A 96 -5.36 5.51 -0.60
N SER A 97 -6.43 6.21 -0.22
CA SER A 97 -7.02 6.16 1.12
C SER A 97 -7.63 4.81 1.49
N ASN A 98 -8.02 4.00 0.51
CA ASN A 98 -8.74 2.73 0.73
C ASN A 98 -7.83 1.50 0.75
N ARG A 99 -6.54 1.62 0.39
CA ARG A 99 -5.62 0.47 0.25
C ARG A 99 -5.54 -0.38 1.50
N VAL A 100 -5.37 0.24 2.67
CA VAL A 100 -5.30 -0.46 3.96
C VAL A 100 -6.62 -1.16 4.27
N GLU A 101 -7.76 -0.47 4.08
CA GLU A 101 -9.08 -1.03 4.40
C GLU A 101 -9.44 -2.22 3.50
N PHE A 102 -9.06 -2.20 2.22
CA PHE A 102 -9.30 -3.31 1.32
C PHE A 102 -8.58 -4.60 1.74
N LEU A 103 -7.38 -4.47 2.33
CA LEU A 103 -6.67 -5.61 2.93
C LEU A 103 -7.33 -6.06 4.24
N LYS A 104 -7.65 -5.12 5.13
CA LYS A 104 -8.25 -5.43 6.44
C LYS A 104 -9.60 -6.14 6.32
N SER A 105 -10.43 -5.69 5.38
CA SER A 105 -11.76 -6.24 5.11
C SER A 105 -11.75 -7.51 4.23
N ASN A 106 -10.58 -7.99 3.82
CA ASN A 106 -10.41 -9.09 2.86
C ASN A 106 -11.09 -8.83 1.49
N ARG A 107 -11.24 -7.57 1.11
CA ARG A 107 -11.73 -7.21 -0.23
C ARG A 107 -10.67 -7.49 -1.30
N ALA A 108 -9.39 -7.31 -0.96
CA ALA A 108 -8.24 -7.68 -1.77
C ALA A 108 -7.31 -8.61 -0.99
N ASP A 109 -6.60 -9.48 -1.69
CA ASP A 109 -5.56 -10.35 -1.13
C ASP A 109 -4.22 -9.61 -1.07
N VAL A 110 -3.95 -8.79 -2.06
CA VAL A 110 -2.71 -8.01 -2.19
C VAL A 110 -2.99 -6.65 -2.82
N VAL A 111 -2.20 -5.64 -2.45
CA VAL A 111 -2.20 -4.30 -3.07
C VAL A 111 -0.97 -4.16 -3.94
N PHE A 112 -1.17 -3.84 -5.22
CA PHE A 112 -0.17 -3.35 -6.18
C PHE A 112 -0.65 -2.00 -6.71
N ALA A 113 -0.45 -0.94 -5.94
CA ALA A 113 -0.95 0.40 -6.23
C ALA A 113 0.04 1.45 -5.73
N THR A 114 1.27 1.43 -6.26
CA THR A 114 2.38 2.32 -5.87
C THR A 114 2.45 2.55 -4.36
N PHE A 115 2.37 1.46 -3.59
CA PHE A 115 2.15 1.53 -2.15
C PHE A 115 3.47 1.69 -1.40
N THR A 116 3.77 2.93 -1.03
CA THR A 116 4.99 3.29 -0.30
C THR A 116 5.05 2.66 1.08
N VAL A 117 6.18 2.07 1.39
CA VAL A 117 6.49 1.48 2.70
C VAL A 117 6.78 2.60 3.69
N THR A 118 5.94 2.74 4.72
CA THR A 118 6.16 3.69 5.83
C THR A 118 6.03 2.98 7.18
N PRO A 119 6.66 3.52 8.25
CA PRO A 119 6.52 2.96 9.60
C PRO A 119 5.06 2.81 10.02
N GLU A 120 4.24 3.85 9.80
CA GLU A 120 2.82 3.88 10.18
C GLU A 120 2.02 2.80 9.43
N ARG A 121 2.31 2.60 8.14
CA ARG A 121 1.64 1.55 7.34
C ARG A 121 2.05 0.16 7.78
N LYS A 122 3.32 -0.05 8.19
CA LYS A 122 3.79 -1.33 8.75
C LYS A 122 3.08 -1.75 10.03
N GLU A 123 2.48 -0.80 10.76
CA GLU A 123 1.66 -1.12 11.93
C GLU A 123 0.37 -1.87 11.55
N VAL A 124 -0.17 -1.61 10.34
CA VAL A 124 -1.52 -2.04 9.95
C VAL A 124 -1.58 -3.00 8.76
N VAL A 125 -0.50 -3.12 7.99
CA VAL A 125 -0.34 -4.07 6.89
C VAL A 125 1.06 -4.69 6.92
N ASP A 126 1.26 -5.78 6.19
CA ASP A 126 2.58 -6.36 5.97
C ASP A 126 3.02 -6.11 4.52
N PHE A 127 4.21 -5.51 4.36
CA PHE A 127 4.82 -5.28 3.06
C PHE A 127 5.74 -6.43 2.67
N ALA A 128 5.64 -6.85 1.42
CA ALA A 128 6.60 -7.74 0.80
C ALA A 128 7.88 -6.98 0.36
N GLU A 129 8.78 -7.69 -0.30
CA GLU A 129 9.99 -7.09 -0.89
C GLU A 129 9.60 -5.94 -1.85
N PRO A 130 10.34 -4.82 -1.82
CA PRO A 130 10.06 -3.70 -2.71
C PRO A 130 10.41 -4.03 -4.16
N TYR A 131 9.67 -3.43 -5.09
CA TYR A 131 9.92 -3.56 -6.53
C TYR A 131 10.30 -2.25 -7.20
N LEU A 132 10.04 -1.11 -6.56
CA LEU A 132 10.44 0.23 -7.00
C LEU A 132 10.93 1.06 -5.81
N LYS A 133 11.65 2.13 -6.12
CA LYS A 133 11.99 3.20 -5.20
C LYS A 133 11.72 4.57 -5.82
N GLY A 134 11.53 5.57 -4.97
CA GLY A 134 11.26 6.94 -5.37
C GLY A 134 11.37 7.91 -4.20
N ALA A 135 10.86 9.08 -4.42
CA ALA A 135 10.67 10.15 -3.43
C ALA A 135 9.43 10.94 -3.85
N PHE A 136 9.14 12.07 -3.23
CA PHE A 136 8.09 12.97 -3.74
C PHE A 136 8.63 13.89 -4.82
N GLY A 137 7.81 14.17 -5.82
CA GLY A 137 8.04 15.20 -6.81
C GLY A 137 6.98 16.29 -6.73
N ILE A 138 7.34 17.48 -7.19
CA ILE A 138 6.41 18.61 -7.33
C ILE A 138 6.29 18.98 -8.79
N VAL A 139 5.07 18.93 -9.30
CA VAL A 139 4.72 19.42 -10.64
C VAL A 139 3.99 20.75 -10.52
N SER A 140 4.39 21.71 -11.35
CA SER A 140 3.79 23.03 -11.43
C SER A 140 3.79 23.56 -12.88
N PRO A 141 2.99 24.59 -13.21
CA PRO A 141 3.05 25.23 -14.53
C PRO A 141 4.45 25.76 -14.84
N LYS A 142 4.95 25.53 -16.06
CA LYS A 142 6.24 26.09 -16.52
C LYS A 142 6.34 27.60 -16.42
N ALA A 143 5.21 28.29 -16.56
CA ALA A 143 5.13 29.75 -16.45
C ALA A 143 5.38 30.24 -15.01
N ARG A 144 5.19 29.37 -14.02
CA ARG A 144 5.36 29.66 -12.59
C ARG A 144 5.97 28.43 -11.89
N PRO A 145 7.22 28.07 -12.22
CA PRO A 145 7.80 26.83 -11.76
C PRO A 145 8.10 26.88 -10.26
N ILE A 146 7.76 25.80 -9.57
CA ILE A 146 8.18 25.55 -8.19
C ILE A 146 9.44 24.68 -8.26
N THR A 147 10.58 25.27 -7.88
CA THR A 147 11.90 24.62 -7.94
C THR A 147 12.56 24.50 -6.57
N ASP A 148 11.96 25.14 -5.57
CA ASP A 148 12.35 25.07 -4.16
C ASP A 148 11.11 24.94 -3.28
N ILE A 149 11.19 24.10 -2.25
CA ILE A 149 10.06 23.82 -1.36
C ILE A 149 9.59 25.04 -0.59
N ALA A 150 10.49 26.00 -0.29
CA ALA A 150 10.16 27.24 0.38
C ALA A 150 9.17 28.10 -0.43
N GLN A 151 9.13 27.94 -1.76
CA GLN A 151 8.18 28.64 -2.63
C GLN A 151 6.73 28.19 -2.44
N LEU A 152 6.50 27.07 -1.74
CA LEU A 152 5.15 26.56 -1.41
C LEU A 152 4.51 27.27 -0.22
N GLU A 153 5.26 28.02 0.59
CA GLU A 153 4.70 28.72 1.75
C GLU A 153 3.61 29.70 1.29
N GLY A 154 2.41 29.57 1.88
CA GLY A 154 1.25 30.38 1.54
C GLY A 154 0.56 30.01 0.21
N LYS A 155 1.11 29.04 -0.53
CA LYS A 155 0.50 28.54 -1.79
C LYS A 155 -0.42 27.33 -1.53
N THR A 156 -1.18 26.99 -2.54
CA THR A 156 -2.04 25.79 -2.54
C THR A 156 -1.33 24.64 -3.23
N LEU A 157 -1.02 23.61 -2.47
CA LEU A 157 -0.46 22.35 -2.96
C LEU A 157 -1.57 21.30 -3.02
N ILE A 158 -1.74 20.70 -4.20
CA ILE A 158 -2.65 19.59 -4.40
C ILE A 158 -1.97 18.30 -3.98
N VAL A 159 -2.68 17.45 -3.23
CA VAL A 159 -2.25 16.12 -2.82
C VAL A 159 -3.41 15.14 -2.89
N ASN A 160 -3.11 13.85 -2.99
CA ASN A 160 -4.13 12.80 -2.84
C ASN A 160 -4.18 12.31 -1.40
N LYS A 161 -5.39 12.12 -0.88
CA LYS A 161 -5.63 11.61 0.47
C LYS A 161 -5.04 10.20 0.63
N GLY A 162 -4.44 9.95 1.78
CA GLY A 162 -3.87 8.64 2.12
C GLY A 162 -2.53 8.32 1.43
N THR A 163 -1.94 9.28 0.71
CA THR A 163 -0.58 9.16 0.18
C THR A 163 0.44 9.54 1.25
N SER A 164 1.68 9.06 1.10
CA SER A 164 2.80 9.47 1.94
C SER A 164 3.11 10.97 1.78
N SER A 165 2.92 11.52 0.59
CA SER A 165 3.02 12.94 0.31
C SER A 165 2.02 13.77 1.14
N ASP A 166 0.75 13.36 1.24
CA ASP A 166 -0.26 14.03 2.08
C ASP A 166 0.20 14.07 3.55
N THR A 167 0.63 12.94 4.09
CA THR A 167 1.12 12.85 5.47
C THR A 167 2.37 13.71 5.69
N TYR A 168 3.30 13.67 4.75
CA TYR A 168 4.56 14.41 4.82
C TYR A 168 4.32 15.93 4.88
N PHE A 169 3.55 16.47 3.94
CA PHE A 169 3.27 17.91 3.91
C PHE A 169 2.41 18.37 5.08
N THR A 170 1.43 17.57 5.49
CA THR A 170 0.62 17.87 6.70
C THR A 170 1.50 18.01 7.94
N LYS A 171 2.51 17.14 8.08
CA LYS A 171 3.37 17.09 9.27
C LYS A 171 4.48 18.13 9.24
N HIS A 172 5.15 18.31 8.10
CA HIS A 172 6.38 19.08 8.02
C HIS A 172 6.21 20.49 7.46
N TYR A 173 5.11 20.77 6.74
CA TYR A 173 4.87 22.06 6.09
C TYR A 173 3.47 22.62 6.39
N PRO A 174 3.17 22.94 7.67
CA PRO A 174 1.82 23.37 8.08
C PRO A 174 1.38 24.72 7.50
N LYS A 175 2.32 25.51 6.96
CA LYS A 175 2.02 26.78 6.28
C LYS A 175 1.65 26.63 4.80
N VAL A 176 1.74 25.41 4.26
CA VAL A 176 1.29 25.10 2.90
C VAL A 176 -0.20 24.77 2.95
N ASN A 177 -0.99 25.41 2.10
CA ASN A 177 -2.43 25.10 2.01
C ASN A 177 -2.62 23.82 1.20
N LEU A 178 -3.09 22.74 1.83
CA LEU A 178 -3.32 21.47 1.13
C LEU A 178 -4.75 21.40 0.57
N LEU A 179 -4.85 21.17 -0.73
CA LEU A 179 -6.09 20.84 -1.41
C LEU A 179 -6.07 19.34 -1.75
N LYS A 180 -6.96 18.57 -1.11
CA LYS A 180 -6.92 17.11 -1.10
C LYS A 180 -8.00 16.48 -1.96
N PHE A 181 -7.61 15.49 -2.75
CA PHE A 181 -8.51 14.71 -3.62
C PHE A 181 -8.39 13.22 -3.32
N GLU A 182 -9.45 12.45 -3.57
CA GLU A 182 -9.42 10.99 -3.49
C GLU A 182 -8.76 10.39 -4.74
N ARG A 183 -9.13 10.84 -5.94
CA ARG A 183 -8.67 10.29 -7.21
C ARG A 183 -7.51 11.08 -7.78
N ASN A 184 -6.54 10.38 -8.40
CA ASN A 184 -5.40 11.01 -9.07
C ASN A 184 -5.85 11.87 -10.25
N SER A 185 -6.80 11.39 -11.05
CA SER A 185 -7.37 12.13 -12.17
C SER A 185 -7.98 13.48 -11.76
N ASP A 186 -8.69 13.51 -10.63
CA ASP A 186 -9.30 14.74 -10.11
C ASP A 186 -8.25 15.72 -9.60
N ALA A 187 -7.20 15.21 -8.97
CA ALA A 187 -6.07 16.00 -8.47
C ALA A 187 -5.32 16.70 -9.63
N PHE A 188 -4.96 15.96 -10.67
CA PHE A 188 -4.30 16.56 -11.83
C PHE A 188 -5.23 17.47 -12.64
N LYS A 189 -6.53 17.14 -12.72
CA LYS A 189 -7.52 18.06 -13.32
C LYS A 189 -7.58 19.38 -12.54
N ALA A 190 -7.57 19.33 -11.21
CA ALA A 190 -7.56 20.54 -10.39
C ALA A 190 -6.31 21.41 -10.64
N LEU A 191 -5.14 20.80 -10.87
CA LEU A 191 -3.93 21.51 -11.26
C LEU A 191 -4.11 22.20 -12.62
N THR A 192 -4.61 21.49 -13.62
CA THR A 192 -4.82 22.04 -14.96
C THR A 192 -5.92 23.10 -15.00
N ASP A 193 -6.91 23.00 -14.13
CA ASP A 193 -7.96 24.01 -13.95
C ASP A 193 -7.49 25.25 -13.13
N GLY A 194 -6.24 25.26 -12.65
CA GLY A 194 -5.67 26.36 -11.87
C GLY A 194 -6.18 26.46 -10.43
N ARG A 195 -6.73 25.38 -9.87
CA ARG A 195 -7.25 25.34 -8.48
C ARG A 195 -6.17 25.20 -7.43
N GLY A 196 -4.94 24.88 -7.83
CA GLY A 196 -3.75 24.85 -6.99
C GLY A 196 -2.54 25.36 -7.75
N ASP A 197 -1.50 25.75 -7.02
CA ASP A 197 -0.25 26.24 -7.59
C ASP A 197 0.67 25.11 -8.06
N ALA A 198 0.57 23.97 -7.42
CA ALA A 198 1.37 22.77 -7.70
C ALA A 198 0.66 21.52 -7.20
N ILE A 199 1.14 20.35 -7.62
CA ILE A 199 0.75 19.04 -7.11
C ILE A 199 1.99 18.28 -6.62
N SER A 200 1.86 17.59 -5.48
CA SER A 200 2.85 16.63 -5.02
C SER A 200 2.37 15.21 -5.27
N GLN A 201 3.24 14.42 -5.87
CA GLN A 201 3.04 13.00 -6.16
C GLN A 201 4.36 12.24 -6.00
N ASP A 202 4.31 10.90 -6.04
CA ASP A 202 5.51 10.10 -6.18
C ASP A 202 6.33 10.62 -7.36
N SER A 203 7.64 10.75 -7.18
CA SER A 203 8.53 11.33 -8.19
C SER A 203 8.44 10.61 -9.54
N THR A 204 8.21 9.30 -9.51
CA THR A 204 8.01 8.48 -10.70
C THR A 204 6.78 8.91 -11.48
N TYR A 205 5.63 9.10 -10.80
CA TYR A 205 4.41 9.58 -11.44
C TYR A 205 4.51 11.06 -11.87
N ALA A 206 5.07 11.91 -11.02
CA ALA A 206 5.26 13.33 -11.32
C ALA A 206 6.06 13.53 -12.63
N LEU A 207 7.17 12.80 -12.79
CA LEU A 207 7.98 12.83 -14.01
C LEU A 207 7.22 12.31 -15.24
N ALA A 208 6.52 11.18 -15.10
CA ALA A 208 5.74 10.59 -16.19
C ALA A 208 4.62 11.53 -16.68
N TRP A 209 3.92 12.15 -15.73
CA TRP A 209 2.84 13.09 -16.04
C TRP A 209 3.38 14.36 -16.72
N ALA A 210 4.46 14.95 -16.18
CA ALA A 210 5.07 16.14 -16.76
C ALA A 210 5.62 15.89 -18.19
N ALA A 211 6.14 14.69 -18.45
CA ALA A 211 6.59 14.32 -19.79
C ALA A 211 5.47 14.34 -20.84
N LYS A 212 4.23 14.04 -20.45
CA LYS A 212 3.05 14.07 -21.32
C LYS A 212 2.31 15.41 -21.34
N ASN A 213 2.67 16.34 -20.46
CA ASN A 213 2.01 17.63 -20.32
C ASN A 213 3.01 18.78 -20.44
N PRO A 214 3.37 19.20 -21.68
CA PRO A 214 4.52 20.11 -21.95
C PRO A 214 4.44 21.49 -21.30
N SER A 215 3.25 21.94 -20.90
CA SER A 215 3.04 23.21 -20.19
C SER A 215 3.38 23.13 -18.71
N TYR A 216 3.74 21.96 -18.21
CA TYR A 216 4.07 21.70 -16.81
C TYR A 216 5.49 21.17 -16.68
N VAL A 217 6.04 21.26 -15.49
CA VAL A 217 7.38 20.79 -15.16
C VAL A 217 7.41 20.16 -13.76
N ALA A 218 8.13 19.04 -13.65
CA ALA A 218 8.51 18.47 -12.36
C ALA A 218 9.74 19.27 -11.86
N GLY A 219 9.48 20.45 -11.27
CA GLY A 219 10.54 21.38 -10.86
C GLY A 219 11.31 20.90 -9.65
N ILE A 220 10.67 20.07 -8.80
CA ILE A 220 11.33 19.35 -7.72
C ILE A 220 11.09 17.85 -7.97
N GLN A 221 12.17 17.09 -8.12
CA GLN A 221 12.08 15.67 -8.48
C GLN A 221 12.31 14.74 -7.28
N SER A 222 12.81 15.28 -6.17
CA SER A 222 13.05 14.50 -4.95
C SER A 222 12.92 15.38 -3.72
N ILE A 223 11.99 15.05 -2.84
CA ILE A 223 11.80 15.66 -1.52
C ILE A 223 11.77 14.54 -0.49
N GLY A 224 12.39 14.79 0.67
CA GLY A 224 12.48 13.81 1.74
C GLY A 224 13.46 12.68 1.44
N ASP A 225 13.39 11.64 2.27
CA ASP A 225 14.22 10.45 2.11
C ASP A 225 13.74 9.60 0.95
N GLN A 226 14.62 8.72 0.47
CA GLN A 226 14.24 7.72 -0.52
C GLN A 226 13.19 6.78 0.06
N GLU A 227 12.11 6.56 -0.69
CA GLU A 227 11.02 5.68 -0.33
C GLU A 227 11.05 4.40 -1.17
N PHE A 228 10.57 3.31 -0.59
CA PHE A 228 10.38 2.04 -1.29
C PHE A 228 8.90 1.80 -1.54
N ILE A 229 8.60 1.24 -2.71
CA ILE A 229 7.25 0.82 -3.12
C ILE A 229 7.24 -0.70 -3.16
N ALA A 230 6.29 -1.29 -2.46
CA ALA A 230 6.19 -2.74 -2.29
C ALA A 230 4.75 -3.24 -2.33
N PRO A 231 4.53 -4.51 -2.70
CA PRO A 231 3.22 -5.13 -2.51
C PRO A 231 2.90 -5.23 -1.03
N ALA A 232 1.63 -5.10 -0.67
CA ALA A 232 1.19 -5.27 0.71
C ALA A 232 0.07 -6.30 0.82
N VAL A 233 0.08 -7.03 1.92
CA VAL A 233 -0.97 -7.99 2.30
C VAL A 233 -1.57 -7.60 3.64
N LYS A 234 -2.71 -8.20 3.98
CA LYS A 234 -3.31 -8.05 5.30
C LYS A 234 -2.31 -8.42 6.39
N LYS A 235 -2.28 -7.62 7.45
CA LYS A 235 -1.42 -7.89 8.63
C LYS A 235 -1.65 -9.31 9.14
N GLY A 236 -0.57 -10.07 9.27
CA GLY A 236 -0.61 -11.46 9.73
C GLY A 236 -0.80 -12.52 8.63
N ASN A 237 -1.01 -12.15 7.36
CA ASN A 237 -1.08 -13.09 6.24
C ASN A 237 0.34 -13.56 5.84
N THR A 238 1.03 -14.22 6.77
CA THR A 238 2.45 -14.55 6.71
C THR A 238 2.79 -15.55 5.59
N GLN A 239 1.91 -16.51 5.32
CA GLN A 239 2.11 -17.47 4.24
C GLN A 239 2.16 -16.77 2.87
N LEU A 240 1.18 -15.91 2.59
CA LEU A 240 1.14 -15.15 1.33
C LEU A 240 2.31 -14.16 1.26
N LEU A 241 2.63 -13.50 2.36
CA LEU A 241 3.78 -12.59 2.46
C LEU A 241 5.10 -13.29 2.11
N ASN A 242 5.37 -14.45 2.71
CA ASN A 242 6.61 -15.19 2.50
C ASN A 242 6.73 -15.69 1.05
N TRP A 243 5.63 -16.12 0.47
CA TRP A 243 5.60 -16.50 -0.94
C TRP A 243 5.91 -15.29 -1.83
N LEU A 244 5.26 -14.13 -1.59
CA LEU A 244 5.51 -12.88 -2.34
C LEU A 244 6.96 -12.41 -2.19
N ASN A 245 7.54 -12.49 -1.00
CA ASN A 245 8.95 -12.13 -0.79
C ASN A 245 9.87 -12.95 -1.68
N THR A 246 9.67 -14.26 -1.74
CA THR A 246 10.45 -15.15 -2.59
C THR A 246 10.24 -14.82 -4.07
N GLU A 247 9.00 -14.61 -4.46
CA GLU A 247 8.61 -14.32 -5.85
C GLU A 247 9.20 -12.99 -6.33
N ILE A 248 9.04 -11.91 -5.58
CA ILE A 248 9.57 -10.58 -5.98
C ILE A 248 11.10 -10.61 -6.09
N LYS A 249 11.80 -11.29 -5.17
CA LYS A 249 13.25 -11.49 -5.28
C LYS A 249 13.62 -12.25 -6.55
N GLN A 250 12.91 -13.32 -6.86
CA GLN A 250 13.16 -14.12 -8.05
C GLN A 250 12.90 -13.31 -9.33
N LEU A 251 11.80 -12.57 -9.40
CA LEU A 251 11.47 -11.72 -10.55
C LEU A 251 12.51 -10.60 -10.76
N ARG A 252 13.08 -10.08 -9.66
CA ARG A 252 14.16 -9.10 -9.72
C ARG A 252 15.44 -9.72 -10.26
N THR A 253 15.88 -10.83 -9.68
CA THR A 253 17.18 -11.48 -10.04
C THR A 253 17.16 -12.12 -11.43
N SER A 254 16.01 -12.57 -11.89
CA SER A 254 15.84 -13.12 -13.25
C SER A 254 15.72 -12.04 -14.33
N GLY A 255 15.60 -10.75 -13.96
CA GLY A 255 15.43 -9.65 -14.90
C GLY A 255 13.99 -9.42 -15.37
N GLU A 256 13.01 -10.15 -14.85
CA GLU A 256 11.60 -9.98 -15.24
C GLU A 256 11.03 -8.62 -14.83
N ILE A 257 11.37 -8.10 -13.65
CA ILE A 257 10.95 -6.74 -13.25
C ILE A 257 11.54 -5.69 -14.20
N LYS A 258 12.82 -5.87 -14.61
CA LYS A 258 13.44 -5.00 -15.62
C LYS A 258 12.74 -5.08 -16.97
N LYS A 259 12.33 -6.28 -17.39
CA LYS A 259 11.55 -6.47 -18.62
C LYS A 259 10.20 -5.76 -18.55
N ILE A 260 9.47 -5.89 -17.44
CA ILE A 260 8.20 -5.18 -17.23
C ILE A 260 8.43 -3.66 -17.26
N TYR A 261 9.52 -3.16 -16.66
CA TYR A 261 9.93 -1.74 -16.79
C TYR A 261 10.12 -1.34 -18.24
N ASP A 262 10.85 -2.12 -19.02
CA ASP A 262 11.15 -1.82 -20.43
C ASP A 262 9.84 -1.77 -21.27
N GLU A 263 8.87 -2.57 -20.95
CA GLU A 263 7.58 -2.63 -21.66
C GLU A 263 6.61 -1.52 -21.24
N THR A 264 6.65 -1.05 -20.00
CA THR A 264 5.63 -0.17 -19.42
C THR A 264 6.13 1.25 -19.11
N LEU A 265 7.30 1.38 -18.50
CA LEU A 265 7.84 2.66 -18.01
C LEU A 265 8.84 3.29 -18.97
N LYS A 266 9.72 2.50 -19.58
CA LYS A 266 10.72 2.99 -20.51
C LYS A 266 10.13 3.79 -21.67
N PRO A 267 8.99 3.44 -22.29
CA PRO A 267 8.38 4.25 -23.33
C PRO A 267 8.01 5.67 -22.91
N ILE A 268 7.81 5.88 -21.60
CA ILE A 268 7.46 7.18 -21.00
C ILE A 268 8.72 7.97 -20.63
N TYR A 269 9.67 7.31 -19.94
CA TYR A 269 10.88 7.99 -19.45
C TYR A 269 11.97 8.14 -20.51
N GLY A 270 11.97 7.28 -21.54
CA GLY A 270 12.98 7.28 -22.61
C GLY A 270 14.27 6.56 -22.24
N ASP A 271 15.16 6.45 -23.23
CA ASP A 271 16.45 5.73 -23.10
C ASP A 271 17.49 6.48 -22.26
N SER A 272 17.31 7.78 -22.04
CA SER A 272 18.24 8.61 -21.26
C SER A 272 18.11 8.40 -19.75
N VAL A 273 17.01 7.83 -19.28
CA VAL A 273 16.80 7.56 -17.86
C VAL A 273 17.35 6.18 -17.51
N ASN A 274 18.32 6.15 -16.60
CA ASN A 274 18.83 4.87 -16.08
C ASN A 274 17.74 4.18 -15.24
N PRO A 275 17.27 2.98 -15.64
CA PRO A 275 16.22 2.27 -14.91
C PRO A 275 16.58 1.97 -13.44
N ASN A 276 17.85 1.89 -13.08
CA ASN A 276 18.27 1.67 -11.70
C ASN A 276 17.93 2.82 -10.76
N VAL A 277 17.61 4.00 -11.29
CA VAL A 277 17.05 5.10 -10.49
C VAL A 277 15.75 4.65 -9.80
N PHE A 278 14.98 3.76 -10.42
CA PHE A 278 13.73 3.23 -9.90
C PHE A 278 13.85 1.79 -9.39
N LEU A 279 14.68 0.95 -10.03
CA LEU A 279 14.70 -0.50 -9.83
C LEU A 279 15.75 -0.99 -8.82
N ASP A 280 16.77 -0.18 -8.51
CA ASP A 280 17.77 -0.55 -7.51
C ASP A 280 17.21 -0.31 -6.09
N VAL A 281 16.54 -1.30 -5.56
CA VAL A 281 15.91 -1.28 -4.21
C VAL A 281 16.81 -1.86 -3.12
N GLY A 282 18.07 -2.13 -3.42
CA GLY A 282 19.01 -2.83 -2.55
C GLY A 282 18.87 -4.36 -2.64
N GLN A 283 19.86 -5.07 -2.07
CA GLN A 283 19.86 -6.54 -1.98
C GLN A 283 19.24 -7.01 -0.68
#